data_98a799f151064c3e01c37bd5af386003
#
_entry.id   98a799f151064c3e01c37bd5af386003
#
_cell.length_a   1.000
_cell.length_b   1.000
_cell.length_c   1.000
_cell.angle_alpha   90.00
_cell.angle_beta   90.00
_cell.angle_gamma   90.00
#
_symmetry.space_group_name_H-M   'P 1'
#
loop_
_entity.id
_entity.type
_entity.pdbx_description
1 polymer ?
#
loop_
_entity_poly.entity_id
_entity_poly.type
_entity_poly.pdbx_seq_one_letter_code
_entity_poly.pdbx_strand_id
1 'polypeptide(L)'
;MKKRTVWVAALMSLSVSGMAQQVLPKDVAGDKEYARVCKEYELKSENSIELLEAYLKQYPDSRHTNRVESMIASVYFEEGKYQEAIALYRSCDLDALADKERDEAALKLATSYLKIGNLEEAKVWFTLLKDMSRSHQADAVYNLGY
;
A
#
# COMPACT_ATOMS: atom_id res chain seq x y z
N MET A 1 38.74 -21.92 42.08
CA MET A 1 38.08 -20.62 42.27
C MET A 1 38.21 -19.68 41.06
N LYS A 2 39.19 -19.82 40.23
CA LYS A 2 39.38 -18.96 39.02
C LYS A 2 38.46 -19.28 37.82
N LYS A 3 37.78 -20.43 37.84
CA LYS A 3 36.92 -20.87 36.73
C LYS A 3 35.48 -20.32 36.76
N ARG A 4 35.06 -19.71 37.86
CA ARG A 4 33.67 -19.21 37.99
C ARG A 4 33.43 -17.85 37.41
N THR A 5 34.46 -17.01 37.31
CA THR A 5 34.34 -15.63 36.81
C THR A 5 34.27 -15.53 35.27
N VAL A 6 34.83 -16.51 34.56
CA VAL A 6 34.84 -16.51 33.07
C VAL A 6 33.48 -16.90 32.49
N TRP A 7 32.71 -17.74 33.22
CA TRP A 7 31.39 -18.19 32.74
C TRP A 7 30.30 -17.15 32.88
N VAL A 8 30.39 -16.29 33.85
CA VAL A 8 29.39 -15.24 34.07
C VAL A 8 29.51 -14.14 33.02
N ALA A 9 30.73 -13.81 32.61
CA ALA A 9 30.96 -12.80 31.57
C ALA A 9 30.50 -13.29 30.16
N ALA A 10 30.72 -14.58 29.84
CA ALA A 10 30.26 -15.18 28.62
C ALA A 10 28.73 -15.27 28.49
N LEU A 11 28.06 -15.57 29.60
CA LEU A 11 26.60 -15.62 29.66
C LEU A 11 25.95 -14.24 29.54
N MET A 12 26.57 -13.21 30.07
CA MET A 12 26.07 -11.84 29.95
C MET A 12 26.24 -11.30 28.51
N SER A 13 27.33 -11.63 27.84
CA SER A 13 27.53 -11.18 26.44
C SER A 13 26.55 -11.85 25.45
N LEU A 14 26.21 -13.10 25.65
CA LEU A 14 25.25 -13.85 24.87
C LEU A 14 23.81 -13.37 25.07
N SER A 15 23.47 -13.00 26.31
CA SER A 15 22.12 -12.52 26.62
C SER A 15 21.86 -11.13 26.04
N VAL A 16 22.86 -10.26 26.01
CA VAL A 16 22.73 -8.90 25.45
C VAL A 16 22.65 -8.94 23.90
N SER A 17 23.41 -9.81 23.25
CA SER A 17 23.30 -9.98 21.79
C SER A 17 21.96 -10.59 21.36
N GLY A 18 21.45 -11.56 22.12
CA GLY A 18 20.16 -12.17 21.85
C GLY A 18 18.99 -11.20 22.06
N MET A 19 19.05 -10.34 23.05
CA MET A 19 18.02 -9.35 23.31
C MET A 19 18.01 -8.20 22.29
N ALA A 20 19.17 -7.77 21.82
CA ALA A 20 19.26 -6.71 20.80
C ALA A 20 18.68 -7.15 19.45
N GLN A 21 18.72 -8.44 19.12
CA GLN A 21 18.14 -8.99 17.89
C GLN A 21 16.64 -9.31 18.01
N GLN A 22 16.13 -9.47 19.24
CA GLN A 22 14.71 -9.82 19.48
C GLN A 22 13.79 -8.62 19.69
N VAL A 23 14.32 -7.41 19.77
CA VAL A 23 13.57 -6.22 20.23
C VAL A 23 12.93 -5.41 19.10
N LEU A 24 13.11 -5.80 17.84
CA LEU A 24 12.30 -5.22 16.75
C LEU A 24 11.19 -6.20 16.40
N PRO A 25 9.96 -5.99 16.87
CA PRO A 25 8.81 -6.71 16.31
C PRO A 25 8.80 -6.56 14.81
N LYS A 26 8.42 -7.61 14.07
CA LYS A 26 8.26 -7.54 12.60
C LYS A 26 7.45 -6.33 12.15
N ASP A 27 6.51 -5.90 12.98
CA ASP A 27 5.67 -4.74 12.78
C ASP A 27 6.46 -3.43 12.72
N VAL A 28 7.45 -3.24 13.60
CA VAL A 28 8.28 -2.03 13.63
C VAL A 28 9.23 -1.96 12.42
N ALA A 29 9.78 -3.10 12.00
CA ALA A 29 10.61 -3.16 10.80
C ALA A 29 9.76 -2.87 9.54
N GLY A 30 8.56 -3.43 9.48
CA GLY A 30 7.59 -3.20 8.43
C GLY A 30 7.14 -1.74 8.36
N ASP A 31 6.89 -1.10 9.50
CA ASP A 31 6.51 0.32 9.57
C ASP A 31 7.63 1.24 9.08
N LYS A 32 8.87 0.93 9.44
CA LYS A 32 10.04 1.70 9.01
C LYS A 32 10.27 1.62 7.51
N GLU A 33 10.17 0.42 6.95
CA GLU A 33 10.31 0.19 5.52
C GLU A 33 9.11 0.79 4.77
N TYR A 34 7.91 0.69 5.32
CA TYR A 34 6.73 1.34 4.77
C TYR A 34 6.92 2.85 4.63
N ALA A 35 7.42 3.53 5.67
CA ALA A 35 7.69 4.96 5.61
C ALA A 35 8.71 5.32 4.51
N ARG A 36 9.71 4.45 4.30
CA ARG A 36 10.71 4.61 3.23
C ARG A 36 10.08 4.48 1.84
N VAL A 37 9.31 3.42 1.59
CA VAL A 37 8.70 3.21 0.28
C VAL A 37 7.63 4.26 -0.05
N CYS A 38 6.90 4.75 0.97
CA CYS A 38 5.97 5.88 0.79
C CYS A 38 6.69 7.13 0.31
N LYS A 39 7.84 7.45 0.89
CA LYS A 39 8.63 8.60 0.48
C LYS A 39 9.10 8.49 -0.96
N GLU A 40 9.59 7.31 -1.38
CA GLU A 40 10.00 7.08 -2.77
C GLU A 40 8.81 7.17 -3.74
N TYR A 41 7.64 6.68 -3.34
CA TYR A 41 6.41 6.83 -4.10
C TYR A 41 6.00 8.30 -4.26
N GLU A 42 6.03 9.09 -3.19
CA GLU A 42 5.72 10.53 -3.22
C GLU A 42 6.69 11.32 -4.09
N LEU A 43 7.95 10.93 -4.12
CA LEU A 43 8.99 11.51 -4.97
C LEU A 43 8.88 11.07 -6.44
N LYS A 44 7.97 10.16 -6.76
CA LYS A 44 7.81 9.56 -8.10
C LYS A 44 9.10 8.96 -8.64
N SER A 45 9.85 8.28 -7.76
CA SER A 45 11.08 7.58 -8.14
C SER A 45 10.81 6.56 -9.24
N GLU A 46 11.71 6.44 -10.22
CA GLU A 46 11.57 5.49 -11.33
C GLU A 46 11.42 4.03 -10.89
N ASN A 47 11.99 3.70 -9.73
CA ASN A 47 11.93 2.35 -9.15
C ASN A 47 10.87 2.21 -8.05
N SER A 48 9.88 3.12 -7.98
CA SER A 48 8.85 3.09 -6.94
C SER A 48 8.03 1.80 -6.97
N ILE A 49 7.70 1.27 -8.14
CA ILE A 49 6.97 0.00 -8.27
C ILE A 49 7.76 -1.15 -7.68
N GLU A 50 9.03 -1.31 -8.07
CA GLU A 50 9.90 -2.39 -7.58
C GLU A 50 10.04 -2.33 -6.05
N LEU A 51 10.14 -1.12 -5.49
CA LEU A 51 10.24 -0.93 -4.03
C LEU A 51 8.94 -1.29 -3.32
N LEU A 52 7.80 -0.91 -3.87
CA LEU A 52 6.48 -1.26 -3.32
C LEU A 52 6.22 -2.78 -3.42
N GLU A 53 6.54 -3.41 -4.55
CA GLU A 53 6.42 -4.86 -4.72
C GLU A 53 7.37 -5.63 -3.79
N ALA A 54 8.61 -5.16 -3.63
CA ALA A 54 9.55 -5.74 -2.68
C ALA A 54 9.03 -5.66 -1.25
N TYR A 55 8.37 -4.54 -0.89
CA TYR A 55 7.70 -4.40 0.40
C TYR A 55 6.62 -5.47 0.61
N LEU A 56 5.71 -5.66 -0.35
CA LEU A 56 4.65 -6.67 -0.25
C LEU A 56 5.20 -8.08 -0.10
N LYS A 57 6.29 -8.38 -0.82
CA LYS A 57 6.96 -9.68 -0.74
C LYS A 57 7.62 -9.92 0.62
N GLN A 58 8.21 -8.88 1.21
CA GLN A 58 8.92 -8.96 2.49
C GLN A 58 7.97 -8.94 3.68
N TYR A 59 6.86 -8.22 3.58
CA TYR A 59 5.89 -7.99 4.65
C TYR A 59 4.45 -8.32 4.21
N PRO A 60 4.16 -9.57 3.80
CA PRO A 60 2.85 -9.94 3.25
C PRO A 60 1.69 -9.76 4.25
N ASP A 61 1.96 -9.87 5.54
CA ASP A 61 0.98 -9.74 6.62
C ASP A 61 0.98 -8.35 7.28
N SER A 62 1.60 -7.37 6.63
CA SER A 62 1.64 -6.01 7.15
C SER A 62 0.26 -5.35 7.10
N ARG A 63 -0.06 -4.56 8.14
CA ARG A 63 -1.23 -3.68 8.13
C ARG A 63 -1.25 -2.67 6.98
N HIS A 64 -0.11 -2.45 6.31
CA HIS A 64 0.02 -1.52 5.20
C HIS A 64 -0.13 -2.16 3.82
N THR A 65 -0.27 -3.49 3.74
CA THR A 65 -0.34 -4.24 2.48
C THR A 65 -1.38 -3.66 1.54
N ASN A 66 -2.59 -3.46 2.03
CA ASN A 66 -3.70 -2.94 1.25
C ASN A 66 -3.44 -1.55 0.67
N ARG A 67 -2.82 -0.67 1.45
CA ARG A 67 -2.44 0.67 1.01
C ARG A 67 -1.32 0.63 -0.02
N VAL A 68 -0.33 -0.25 0.16
CA VAL A 68 0.77 -0.43 -0.80
C VAL A 68 0.26 -0.98 -2.14
N GLU A 69 -0.68 -1.93 -2.13
CA GLU A 69 -1.34 -2.41 -3.35
C GLU A 69 -2.07 -1.28 -4.08
N SER A 70 -2.78 -0.43 -3.36
CA SER A 70 -3.44 0.76 -3.91
C SER A 70 -2.43 1.76 -4.51
N MET A 71 -1.26 1.91 -3.92
CA MET A 71 -0.18 2.74 -4.48
C MET A 71 0.35 2.19 -5.79
N ILE A 72 0.59 0.88 -5.89
CA ILE A 72 1.03 0.22 -7.13
C ILE A 72 -0.04 0.38 -8.21
N ALA A 73 -1.31 0.17 -7.87
CA ALA A 73 -2.43 0.38 -8.78
C ALA A 73 -2.48 1.82 -9.31
N SER A 74 -2.20 2.79 -8.44
CA SER A 74 -2.13 4.21 -8.81
C SER A 74 -1.01 4.49 -9.82
N VAL A 75 0.17 3.88 -9.65
CA VAL A 75 1.28 4.02 -10.61
C VAL A 75 0.89 3.41 -11.96
N TYR A 76 0.31 2.22 -11.99
CA TYR A 76 -0.18 1.62 -13.23
C TYR A 76 -1.23 2.49 -13.93
N PHE A 77 -2.13 3.09 -13.17
CA PHE A 77 -3.09 4.04 -13.72
C PHE A 77 -2.39 5.25 -14.38
N GLU A 78 -1.40 5.84 -13.72
CA GLU A 78 -0.64 6.98 -14.26
C GLU A 78 0.18 6.61 -15.50
N GLU A 79 0.64 5.36 -15.60
CA GLU A 79 1.33 4.82 -16.77
C GLU A 79 0.36 4.41 -17.91
N GLY A 80 -0.94 4.53 -17.72
CA GLY A 80 -1.94 4.10 -18.70
C GLY A 80 -2.17 2.59 -18.77
N LYS A 81 -1.64 1.82 -17.83
CA LYS A 81 -1.83 0.38 -17.67
C LYS A 81 -3.13 0.10 -16.91
N TYR A 82 -4.24 0.40 -17.56
CA TYR A 82 -5.56 0.42 -16.90
C TYR A 82 -6.04 -0.96 -16.49
N GLN A 83 -5.70 -2.01 -17.23
CA GLN A 83 -6.12 -3.39 -16.89
C GLN A 83 -5.40 -3.87 -15.62
N GLU A 84 -4.10 -3.60 -15.50
CA GLU A 84 -3.29 -3.90 -14.33
C GLU A 84 -3.76 -3.09 -13.12
N ALA A 85 -4.05 -1.82 -13.32
CA ALA A 85 -4.62 -0.97 -12.27
C ALA A 85 -5.96 -1.52 -11.77
N ILE A 86 -6.87 -1.90 -12.66
CA ILE A 86 -8.16 -2.52 -12.31
C ILE A 86 -7.95 -3.80 -11.49
N ALA A 87 -7.06 -4.68 -11.93
CA ALA A 87 -6.81 -5.94 -11.23
C ALA A 87 -6.38 -5.70 -9.77
N LEU A 88 -5.46 -4.75 -9.55
CA LEU A 88 -4.99 -4.40 -8.20
C LEU A 88 -6.04 -3.67 -7.37
N TYR A 89 -6.74 -2.68 -7.90
CA TYR A 89 -7.80 -2.01 -7.16
C TYR A 89 -8.94 -2.94 -6.76
N ARG A 90 -9.22 -3.96 -7.56
CA ARG A 90 -10.22 -4.99 -7.20
C ARG A 90 -9.73 -5.98 -6.15
N SER A 91 -8.44 -6.20 -6.02
CA SER A 91 -7.87 -7.02 -4.95
C SER A 91 -7.76 -6.26 -3.63
N CYS A 92 -7.67 -4.92 -3.68
CA CYS A 92 -7.64 -4.09 -2.49
C CYS A 92 -8.98 -4.08 -1.75
N ASP A 93 -8.93 -4.08 -0.42
CA ASP A 93 -10.05 -3.69 0.42
C ASP A 93 -10.12 -2.16 0.49
N LEU A 94 -10.92 -1.56 -0.39
CA LEU A 94 -11.04 -0.10 -0.46
C LEU A 94 -11.63 0.50 0.81
N ASP A 95 -12.49 -0.26 1.51
CA ASP A 95 -13.12 0.22 2.76
C ASP A 95 -12.11 0.29 3.93
N ALA A 96 -11.00 -0.45 3.82
CA ALA A 96 -9.90 -0.39 4.79
C ALA A 96 -8.93 0.78 4.56
N LEU A 97 -9.07 1.51 3.46
CA LEU A 97 -8.28 2.73 3.19
C LEU A 97 -8.86 3.93 3.94
N ALA A 98 -8.02 4.95 4.18
CA ALA A 98 -8.52 6.24 4.67
C ALA A 98 -9.46 6.86 3.63
N ASP A 99 -10.46 7.64 4.07
CA ASP A 99 -11.53 8.16 3.22
C ASP A 99 -11.03 8.82 1.93
N LYS A 100 -10.03 9.68 2.03
CA LYS A 100 -9.44 10.33 0.87
C LYS A 100 -8.78 9.36 -0.09
N GLU A 101 -8.04 8.39 0.43
CA GLU A 101 -7.33 7.38 -0.38
C GLU A 101 -8.32 6.43 -1.06
N ARG A 102 -9.38 6.03 -0.34
CA ARG A 102 -10.48 5.24 -0.88
C ARG A 102 -11.16 5.95 -2.04
N ASP A 103 -11.48 7.23 -1.87
CA ASP A 103 -12.14 8.03 -2.88
C ASP A 103 -11.28 8.19 -4.15
N GLU A 104 -9.99 8.46 -3.97
CA GLU A 104 -9.03 8.53 -5.08
C GLU A 104 -8.88 7.18 -5.81
N ALA A 105 -8.82 6.07 -5.07
CA ALA A 105 -8.74 4.73 -5.62
C ALA A 105 -10.02 4.39 -6.42
N ALA A 106 -11.19 4.67 -5.87
CA ALA A 106 -12.46 4.46 -6.53
C ALA A 106 -12.59 5.29 -7.82
N LEU A 107 -12.15 6.54 -7.82
CA LEU A 107 -12.14 7.40 -8.99
C LEU A 107 -11.20 6.85 -10.08
N LYS A 108 -9.98 6.46 -9.71
CA LYS A 108 -9.01 5.86 -10.66
C LYS A 108 -9.52 4.53 -11.21
N LEU A 109 -10.16 3.70 -10.40
CA LEU A 109 -10.78 2.45 -10.84
C LEU A 109 -11.91 2.70 -11.84
N ALA A 110 -12.84 3.59 -11.52
CA ALA A 110 -13.93 3.98 -12.43
C ALA A 110 -13.38 4.52 -13.76
N THR A 111 -12.38 5.40 -13.69
CA THR A 111 -11.73 5.98 -14.86
C THR A 111 -11.00 4.90 -15.68
N SER A 112 -10.36 3.94 -15.04
CA SER A 112 -9.70 2.81 -15.71
C SER A 112 -10.69 1.97 -16.51
N TYR A 113 -11.86 1.67 -15.95
CA TYR A 113 -12.93 0.99 -16.67
C TYR A 113 -13.42 1.80 -17.88
N LEU A 114 -13.58 3.11 -17.70
CA LEU A 114 -13.97 3.99 -18.80
C LEU A 114 -12.92 3.98 -19.94
N LYS A 115 -11.63 4.00 -19.59
CA LYS A 115 -10.51 4.01 -20.54
C LYS A 115 -10.40 2.72 -21.36
N ILE A 116 -10.75 1.57 -20.77
CA ILE A 116 -10.77 0.29 -21.50
C ILE A 116 -12.11 0.02 -22.22
N GLY A 117 -13.06 0.97 -22.16
CA GLY A 117 -14.36 0.87 -22.84
C GLY A 117 -15.40 0.02 -22.10
N ASN A 118 -15.14 -0.37 -20.85
CA ASN A 118 -16.13 -1.07 -20.01
C ASN A 118 -17.06 -0.06 -19.34
N LEU A 119 -18.03 0.44 -20.10
CA LEU A 119 -18.93 1.51 -19.67
C LEU A 119 -19.87 1.09 -18.54
N GLU A 120 -20.26 -0.18 -18.48
CA GLU A 120 -21.15 -0.69 -17.44
C GLU A 120 -20.46 -0.64 -16.06
N GLU A 121 -19.26 -1.19 -15.97
CA GLU A 121 -18.49 -1.13 -14.72
C GLU A 121 -18.09 0.31 -14.36
N ALA A 122 -17.69 1.11 -15.33
CA ALA A 122 -17.39 2.52 -15.11
C ALA A 122 -18.59 3.25 -14.48
N LYS A 123 -19.79 3.05 -15.00
CA LYS A 123 -21.02 3.64 -14.49
C LYS A 123 -21.32 3.21 -13.05
N VAL A 124 -21.15 1.92 -12.74
CA VAL A 124 -21.32 1.40 -11.38
C VAL A 124 -20.38 2.12 -10.42
N TRP A 125 -19.09 2.19 -10.73
CA TRP A 125 -18.11 2.80 -9.86
C TRP A 125 -18.27 4.32 -9.71
N PHE A 126 -18.62 5.05 -10.77
CA PHE A 126 -18.95 6.48 -10.66
C PHE A 126 -20.22 6.73 -9.83
N THR A 127 -21.19 5.83 -9.89
CA THR A 127 -22.39 5.92 -9.06
C THR A 127 -22.05 5.72 -7.58
N LEU A 128 -21.25 4.69 -7.27
CA LEU A 128 -20.76 4.45 -5.91
C LEU A 128 -19.94 5.63 -5.39
N LEU A 129 -19.03 6.17 -6.22
CA LEU A 129 -18.19 7.30 -5.87
C LEU A 129 -19.03 8.56 -5.54
N LYS A 130 -20.10 8.80 -6.27
CA LYS A 130 -21.02 9.90 -5.99
C LYS A 130 -21.62 9.81 -4.58
N ASP A 131 -21.87 8.59 -4.12
CA ASP A 131 -22.44 8.34 -2.79
C ASP A 131 -21.36 8.33 -1.69
N MET A 132 -20.13 7.92 -2.04
CA MET A 132 -19.00 7.78 -1.11
C MET A 132 -18.28 9.09 -0.82
N SER A 133 -18.18 9.97 -1.80
CA SER A 133 -17.25 11.11 -1.75
C SER A 133 -17.87 12.43 -2.18
N ARG A 134 -17.72 13.44 -1.34
CA ARG A 134 -18.01 14.82 -1.72
C ARG A 134 -16.87 15.47 -2.51
N SER A 135 -15.62 15.01 -2.32
CA SER A 135 -14.44 15.60 -2.96
C SER A 135 -14.35 15.32 -4.45
N HIS A 136 -14.87 14.17 -4.89
CA HIS A 136 -14.87 13.74 -6.28
C HIS A 136 -16.27 13.75 -6.92
N GLN A 137 -17.25 14.35 -6.22
CA GLN A 137 -18.64 14.35 -6.68
C GLN A 137 -18.81 15.02 -8.04
N ALA A 138 -18.08 16.10 -8.28
CA ALA A 138 -18.13 16.82 -9.56
C ALA A 138 -17.65 15.93 -10.73
N ASP A 139 -16.55 15.21 -10.52
CA ASP A 139 -15.99 14.31 -11.53
C ASP A 139 -16.91 13.12 -11.79
N ALA A 140 -17.48 12.54 -10.73
CA ALA A 140 -18.43 11.45 -10.84
C ALA A 140 -19.70 11.87 -11.62
N VAL A 141 -20.26 13.04 -11.31
CA VAL A 141 -21.42 13.59 -12.01
C VAL A 141 -21.11 13.86 -13.48
N TYR A 142 -19.95 14.44 -13.78
CA TYR A 142 -19.52 14.69 -15.15
C TYR A 142 -19.45 13.39 -15.97
N ASN A 143 -18.85 12.35 -15.43
CA ASN A 143 -18.68 11.07 -16.13
C ASN A 143 -19.97 10.23 -16.21
N LEU A 144 -20.96 10.45 -15.32
CA LEU A 144 -22.30 9.87 -15.44
C LEU A 144 -23.19 10.64 -16.40
N GLY A 145 -22.90 11.92 -16.55
CA GLY A 145 -23.75 12.85 -17.27
C GLY A 145 -23.68 12.75 -18.76
N TYR A 146 -22.78 11.94 -19.34
CA TYR A 146 -22.81 11.88 -20.78
C TYR A 146 -21.49 11.96 -21.56
#